data_f0a6996ac2591ede58953a3885957704
#
_entry.id   f0a6996ac2591ede58953a3885957704
#
_cell.length_a   1.000
_cell.length_b   1.000
_cell.length_c   1.000
_cell.angle_alpha   90.00
_cell.angle_beta   90.00
_cell.angle_gamma   90.00
#
_symmetry.space_group_name_H-M   'P 1'
#
loop_
_entity.id
_entity.type
_entity.pdbx_description
1 polymer ?
#
loop_
_entity_poly.entity_id
_entity_poly.type
_entity_poly.pdbx_seq_one_letter_code
_entity_poly.pdbx_strand_id
1 'polypeptide(L)'
;VGKVNFVMVDGSVFDVKPTMHANNLPHEVFRAVETEETYLCDVVGSTCMEKDVMLKEVTMPKLEAGDYIQFRGVGAYTICMTPTFINFLEPILMKENGEYIEARRRQTIEDIIQIYKY
;
A
#
# COMPACT_ATOMS: atom_id res chain seq x y z
N VAL A 1 -18.33 21.48 -7.82
CA VAL A 1 -17.27 20.66 -7.26
C VAL A 1 -17.59 19.20 -7.56
N GLY A 2 -16.73 18.55 -8.31
CA GLY A 2 -16.88 17.13 -8.66
C GLY A 2 -16.82 16.24 -7.42
N LYS A 3 -17.56 15.14 -7.46
CA LYS A 3 -17.46 14.11 -6.42
C LYS A 3 -16.18 13.31 -6.64
N VAL A 4 -15.37 13.20 -5.60
CA VAL A 4 -14.24 12.27 -5.57
C VAL A 4 -14.71 10.99 -4.90
N ASN A 5 -14.45 9.86 -5.54
CA ASN A 5 -14.73 8.55 -4.96
C ASN A 5 -13.51 8.13 -4.12
N PHE A 6 -13.76 7.41 -3.05
CA PHE A 6 -12.69 6.83 -2.22
C PHE A 6 -12.61 5.34 -2.48
N VAL A 7 -11.41 4.87 -2.74
CA VAL A 7 -11.08 3.44 -2.86
C VAL A 7 -10.21 3.08 -1.67
N MET A 8 -10.75 2.30 -0.76
CA MET A 8 -10.00 1.82 0.40
C MET A 8 -9.31 0.51 0.05
N VAL A 9 -8.02 0.42 0.34
CA VAL A 9 -7.21 -0.79 0.17
C VAL A 9 -6.79 -1.33 1.54
N ASP A 10 -6.32 -2.57 1.58
CA ASP A 10 -5.85 -3.23 2.80
C ASP A 10 -4.44 -2.83 3.23
N GLY A 11 -3.70 -2.15 2.34
CA GLY A 11 -2.40 -1.55 2.65
C GLY A 11 -2.51 -0.16 3.27
N SER A 12 -1.37 0.53 3.34
CA SER A 12 -1.26 1.86 3.92
C SER A 12 -0.25 2.70 3.16
N VAL A 13 -0.37 4.03 3.28
CA VAL A 13 0.63 4.97 2.77
C VAL A 13 2.03 4.65 3.32
N PHE A 14 2.12 4.10 4.51
CA PHE A 14 3.40 3.69 5.11
C PHE A 14 4.08 2.56 4.35
N ASP A 15 3.33 1.71 3.66
CA ASP A 15 3.88 0.59 2.90
C ASP A 15 4.45 1.01 1.54
N VAL A 16 4.06 2.17 1.03
CA VAL A 16 4.45 2.62 -0.31
C VAL A 16 5.20 3.95 -0.33
N LYS A 17 4.85 4.88 0.53
CA LYS A 17 5.54 6.19 0.64
C LYS A 17 5.50 6.74 2.06
N PRO A 18 6.30 6.19 2.98
CA PRO A 18 6.29 6.60 4.39
C PRO A 18 6.70 8.06 4.60
N THR A 19 7.37 8.68 3.63
CA THR A 19 7.68 10.11 3.64
C THR A 19 6.48 11.02 3.36
N MET A 20 5.35 10.44 2.94
CA MET A 20 4.09 11.14 2.66
C MET A 20 4.21 12.32 1.70
N HIS A 21 5.12 12.24 0.72
CA HIS A 21 5.25 13.28 -0.30
C HIS A 21 3.98 13.37 -1.16
N ALA A 22 3.72 14.55 -1.73
CA ALA A 22 2.47 14.82 -2.44
C ALA A 22 2.34 14.09 -3.79
N ASN A 23 3.48 13.73 -4.41
CA ASN A 23 3.46 13.11 -5.74
C ASN A 23 2.90 11.69 -5.70
N ASN A 24 2.01 11.39 -6.64
CA ASN A 24 1.55 10.03 -6.85
C ASN A 24 2.68 9.16 -7.40
N LEU A 25 2.79 7.95 -6.87
CA LEU A 25 3.74 6.96 -7.36
C LEU A 25 3.20 6.27 -8.63
N PRO A 26 4.10 5.79 -9.50
CA PRO A 26 3.71 4.92 -10.59
C PRO A 26 2.95 3.70 -10.07
N HIS A 27 1.83 3.39 -10.69
CA HIS A 27 0.97 2.29 -10.26
C HIS A 27 0.33 1.60 -11.45
N GLU A 28 -0.15 0.40 -11.21
CA GLU A 28 -0.86 -0.42 -12.19
C GLU A 28 -2.00 -1.17 -11.49
N VAL A 29 -3.12 -1.28 -12.16
CA VAL A 29 -4.33 -1.93 -11.62
C VAL A 29 -4.50 -3.30 -12.27
N PHE A 30 -4.75 -4.32 -11.44
CA PHE A 30 -5.05 -5.68 -11.87
C PHE A 30 -6.45 -6.05 -11.41
N ARG A 31 -7.31 -6.43 -12.35
CA ARG A 31 -8.70 -6.73 -12.10
C ARG A 31 -9.09 -8.10 -12.65
N ALA A 32 -10.00 -8.77 -11.94
CA ALA A 32 -10.55 -10.04 -12.39
C ALA A 32 -11.48 -9.88 -13.60
N VAL A 33 -12.20 -8.75 -13.67
CA VAL A 33 -13.13 -8.43 -14.75
C VAL A 33 -12.76 -7.08 -15.35
N GLU A 34 -12.53 -7.02 -16.64
CA GLU A 34 -12.30 -5.76 -17.34
C GLU A 34 -13.62 -5.00 -17.54
N THR A 35 -13.59 -3.72 -17.23
CA THR A 35 -14.65 -2.78 -17.54
C THR A 35 -14.06 -1.54 -18.19
N GLU A 36 -14.82 -0.88 -19.05
CA GLU A 36 -14.43 0.41 -19.64
C GLU A 36 -14.78 1.59 -18.72
N GLU A 37 -15.57 1.35 -17.67
CA GLU A 37 -15.97 2.39 -16.74
C GLU A 37 -14.78 2.87 -15.92
N THR A 38 -14.52 4.18 -15.97
CA THR A 38 -13.49 4.85 -15.18
C THR A 38 -14.11 5.92 -14.30
N TYR A 39 -13.41 6.28 -13.23
CA TYR A 39 -13.86 7.34 -12.34
C TYR A 39 -12.68 8.04 -11.67
N LEU A 40 -12.91 9.25 -11.23
CA LEU A 40 -11.96 10.01 -10.43
C LEU A 40 -12.02 9.54 -8.98
N CYS A 41 -10.89 9.17 -8.41
CA CYS A 41 -10.84 8.67 -7.05
C CYS A 41 -9.55 9.03 -6.32
N ASP A 42 -9.65 8.99 -4.99
CA ASP A 42 -8.50 8.92 -4.09
C ASP A 42 -8.37 7.49 -3.58
N VAL A 43 -7.16 6.95 -3.61
CA VAL A 43 -6.86 5.63 -3.01
C VAL A 43 -6.36 5.86 -1.61
N VAL A 44 -7.10 5.37 -0.64
CA VAL A 44 -6.83 5.53 0.79
C VAL A 44 -6.45 4.20 1.42
N GLY A 45 -5.59 4.26 2.41
CA GLY A 45 -5.16 3.08 3.16
C GLY A 45 -6.15 2.67 4.25
N SER A 46 -5.80 1.60 4.95
CA SER A 46 -6.64 0.97 5.97
C SER A 46 -6.46 1.53 7.39
N THR A 47 -5.55 2.49 7.58
CA THR A 47 -5.30 3.06 8.91
C THR A 47 -6.27 4.21 9.23
N CYS A 48 -6.29 4.61 10.49
CA CYS A 48 -7.10 5.73 10.94
C CYS A 48 -6.45 7.10 10.74
N MET A 49 -5.28 7.17 10.10
CA MET A 49 -4.62 8.46 9.84
C MET A 49 -5.29 9.19 8.69
N GLU A 50 -5.60 10.46 8.91
CA GLU A 50 -6.17 11.34 7.89
C GLU A 50 -5.28 11.45 6.64
N LYS A 51 -3.98 11.36 6.81
CA LYS A 51 -3.00 11.42 5.71
C LYS A 51 -2.70 10.08 5.05
N ASP A 52 -3.45 9.04 5.38
CA ASP A 52 -3.29 7.72 4.77
C ASP A 52 -3.93 7.69 3.38
N VAL A 53 -3.36 8.50 2.49
CA VAL A 53 -3.77 8.63 1.09
C VAL A 53 -2.60 8.20 0.22
N MET A 54 -2.80 7.14 -0.54
CA MET A 54 -1.76 6.54 -1.37
C MET A 54 -1.72 7.16 -2.77
N LEU A 55 -2.89 7.43 -3.34
CA LEU A 55 -3.04 8.14 -4.61
C LEU A 55 -4.12 9.21 -4.45
N LYS A 56 -3.90 10.37 -5.01
CA LYS A 56 -4.82 11.49 -4.94
C LYS A 56 -5.25 11.95 -6.32
N GLU A 57 -6.56 12.11 -6.48
CA GLU A 57 -7.17 12.64 -7.70
C GLU A 57 -6.70 11.91 -8.97
N VAL A 58 -6.80 10.58 -8.95
CA VAL A 58 -6.45 9.74 -10.10
C VAL A 58 -7.68 9.21 -10.80
N THR A 59 -7.61 9.15 -12.13
CA THR A 59 -8.64 8.46 -12.92
C THR A 59 -8.18 7.03 -13.16
N MET A 60 -9.01 6.10 -12.75
CA MET A 60 -8.74 4.68 -12.92
C MET A 60 -10.03 3.91 -13.18
N PRO A 61 -9.93 2.69 -13.68
CA PRO A 61 -11.10 1.83 -13.79
C PRO A 61 -11.75 1.64 -12.42
N LYS A 62 -13.08 1.50 -12.42
CA LYS A 62 -13.82 1.22 -11.19
C LYS A 62 -13.36 -0.11 -10.60
N LEU A 63 -12.87 -0.08 -9.38
CA LEU A 63 -12.37 -1.24 -8.68
C LEU A 63 -13.43 -1.89 -7.80
N GLU A 64 -13.29 -3.20 -7.64
CA GLU A 64 -14.11 -4.02 -6.76
C GLU A 64 -13.22 -4.76 -5.76
N ALA A 65 -13.83 -5.27 -4.69
CA ALA A 65 -13.12 -6.08 -3.72
C ALA A 65 -12.50 -7.30 -4.41
N GLY A 66 -11.20 -7.51 -4.16
CA GLY A 66 -10.41 -8.56 -4.82
C GLY A 66 -9.53 -8.07 -5.97
N ASP A 67 -9.71 -6.83 -6.41
CA ASP A 67 -8.79 -6.21 -7.37
C ASP A 67 -7.51 -5.75 -6.66
N TYR A 68 -6.44 -5.55 -7.43
CA TYR A 68 -5.13 -5.18 -6.90
C TYR A 68 -4.62 -3.89 -7.52
N ILE A 69 -3.94 -3.08 -6.70
CA ILE A 69 -3.15 -1.94 -7.15
C ILE A 69 -1.69 -2.25 -6.82
N GLN A 70 -0.84 -2.28 -7.83
CA GLN A 70 0.60 -2.43 -7.67
C GLN A 70 1.27 -1.07 -7.76
N PHE A 71 2.05 -0.73 -6.75
CA PHE A 71 2.89 0.47 -6.77
C PHE A 71 4.31 0.10 -7.17
N ARG A 72 4.96 0.99 -7.93
CA ARG A 72 6.34 0.82 -8.36
C ARG A 72 7.23 1.91 -7.80
N GLY A 73 8.52 1.61 -7.67
CA GLY A 73 9.49 2.59 -7.18
C GLY A 73 9.34 2.94 -5.71
N VAL A 74 8.82 2.01 -4.90
CA VAL A 74 8.50 2.23 -3.48
C VAL A 74 9.65 1.88 -2.52
N GLY A 75 10.79 1.37 -3.01
CA GLY A 75 11.85 0.84 -2.14
C GLY A 75 12.61 1.89 -1.34
N ALA A 76 12.75 3.11 -1.86
CA ALA A 76 13.49 4.16 -1.17
C ALA A 76 12.80 4.55 0.15
N TYR A 77 13.52 4.39 1.25
CA TYR A 77 13.10 4.67 2.62
C TYR A 77 12.01 3.74 3.17
N THR A 78 11.27 3.01 2.36
CA THR A 78 10.12 2.21 2.79
C THR A 78 10.53 1.14 3.81
N ILE A 79 11.60 0.40 3.54
CA ILE A 79 12.03 -0.69 4.43
C ILE A 79 12.40 -0.19 5.83
N CYS A 80 13.04 0.98 5.93
CA CYS A 80 13.54 1.51 7.20
C CYS A 80 12.58 2.48 7.88
N MET A 81 11.63 3.05 7.17
CA MET A 81 10.72 4.07 7.71
C MET A 81 9.27 3.60 7.91
N THR A 82 8.92 2.41 7.43
CA THR A 82 7.59 1.86 7.67
C THR A 82 7.41 1.53 9.15
N PRO A 83 6.48 2.19 9.85
CA PRO A 83 6.24 1.93 11.27
C PRO A 83 5.32 0.74 11.47
N THR A 84 5.30 0.22 12.69
CA THR A 84 4.30 -0.74 13.17
C THR A 84 3.06 -0.02 13.65
N PHE A 85 2.42 0.74 12.78
CA PHE A 85 1.22 1.49 13.10
C PHE A 85 -0.01 0.79 12.54
N ILE A 86 -0.88 0.29 13.41
CA ILE A 86 -2.09 -0.48 13.10
C ILE A 86 -1.78 -1.86 12.49
N ASN A 87 -0.86 -1.93 11.56
CA ASN A 87 -0.48 -3.16 10.85
C ASN A 87 0.94 -3.59 11.22
N PHE A 88 1.20 -4.89 11.15
CA PHE A 88 2.54 -5.44 11.21
C PHE A 88 3.30 -5.14 9.91
N LEU A 89 4.63 -5.14 9.98
CA LEU A 89 5.46 -5.03 8.79
C LEU A 89 5.20 -6.23 7.87
N GLU A 90 4.90 -5.93 6.62
CA GLU A 90 4.64 -6.93 5.61
C GLU A 90 5.90 -7.68 5.19
N PRO A 91 5.79 -8.90 4.66
CA PRO A 91 6.95 -9.64 4.18
C PRO A 91 7.60 -8.96 2.98
N ILE A 92 8.90 -9.19 2.82
CA ILE A 92 9.66 -8.76 1.65
C ILE A 92 10.10 -9.99 0.90
N LEU A 93 9.73 -10.04 -0.37
CA LEU A 93 10.17 -11.09 -1.28
C LEU A 93 11.21 -10.55 -2.23
N MET A 94 12.26 -11.30 -2.43
CA MET A 94 13.29 -11.04 -3.41
C MET A 94 13.16 -12.02 -4.57
N LYS A 95 13.20 -11.51 -5.79
CA LYS A 95 13.19 -12.37 -6.97
C LYS A 95 14.62 -12.62 -7.43
N GLU A 96 15.02 -13.86 -7.44
CA GLU A 96 16.35 -14.30 -7.87
C GLU A 96 16.21 -15.52 -8.79
N ASN A 97 16.83 -15.47 -9.96
CA ASN A 97 16.80 -16.55 -10.94
C ASN A 97 15.38 -17.08 -11.28
N GLY A 98 14.40 -16.17 -11.33
CA GLY A 98 12.99 -16.51 -11.60
C GLY A 98 12.20 -17.04 -10.41
N GLU A 99 12.84 -17.22 -9.27
CA GLU A 99 12.21 -17.68 -8.03
C GLU A 99 12.07 -16.56 -7.01
N TYR A 100 11.05 -16.67 -6.13
CA TYR A 100 10.87 -15.75 -5.03
C TYR A 100 11.45 -16.32 -3.74
N ILE A 101 12.28 -15.51 -3.07
CA ILE A 101 12.91 -15.85 -1.80
C ILE A 101 12.38 -14.86 -0.76
N GLU A 102 11.98 -15.34 0.39
CA GLU A 102 11.57 -14.48 1.50
C GLU A 102 12.79 -13.82 2.13
N ALA A 103 12.99 -12.53 1.86
CA ALA A 103 14.07 -11.74 2.44
C ALA A 103 13.72 -11.24 3.85
N ARG A 104 12.45 -11.02 4.13
CA ARG A 104 11.92 -10.69 5.46
C ARG A 104 10.56 -11.34 5.61
N ARG A 105 10.34 -12.10 6.69
CA ARG A 105 9.03 -12.63 7.03
C ARG A 105 8.13 -11.53 7.56
N ARG A 106 6.85 -11.75 7.56
CA ARG A 106 5.89 -10.85 8.20
C ARG A 106 6.23 -10.71 9.69
N GLN A 107 6.11 -9.49 10.19
CA GLN A 107 6.28 -9.18 11.61
C GLN A 107 5.14 -9.81 12.44
N THR A 108 5.47 -10.19 13.67
CA THR A 108 4.51 -10.72 14.64
C THR A 108 4.48 -9.85 15.90
N ILE A 109 3.49 -10.11 16.76
CA ILE A 109 3.40 -9.39 18.04
C ILE A 109 4.62 -9.67 18.91
N GLU A 110 5.19 -10.87 18.85
CA GLU A 110 6.39 -11.24 19.60
C GLU A 110 7.59 -10.38 19.22
N ASP A 111 7.72 -10.04 17.93
CA ASP A 111 8.80 -9.16 17.45
C ASP A 111 8.71 -7.77 18.09
N ILE A 112 7.49 -7.29 18.35
CA ILE A 112 7.26 -5.98 18.94
C ILE A 112 7.53 -5.99 20.45
N ILE A 113 6.99 -6.96 21.17
CA ILE A 113 7.04 -6.96 22.63
C ILE A 113 8.42 -7.31 23.22
N GLN A 114 9.31 -7.94 22.43
CA GLN A 114 10.66 -8.32 22.89
C GLN A 114 11.49 -7.17 23.43
N ILE A 115 11.27 -5.95 22.95
CA ILE A 115 12.03 -4.78 23.37
C ILE A 115 11.50 -4.14 24.66
N TYR A 116 10.34 -4.56 25.12
CA TYR A 116 9.72 -4.02 26.31
C TYR A 116 10.05 -4.87 27.54
N LYS A 117 10.30 -4.22 28.66
CA LYS A 117 10.45 -4.85 29.97
C LYS A 117 9.15 -4.66 30.76
N TYR A 118 8.69 -5.73 31.38
CA TYR A 118 7.50 -5.75 32.22
C TYR A 118 7.60 -6.74 33.36
#